data_080328673896897e8db871044b4604df
#
_entry.id   080328673896897e8db871044b4604df
#
_cell.length_a   1.000
_cell.length_b   1.000
_cell.length_c   1.000
_cell.angle_alpha   90.00
_cell.angle_beta   90.00
_cell.angle_gamma   90.00
#
_symmetry.space_group_name_H-M   'P 1'
#
loop_
_entity.id
_entity.type
_entity.pdbx_description
1 polymer ?
#
loop_
_entity_poly.entity_id
_entity_poly.type
_entity_poly.pdbx_seq_one_letter_code
_entity_poly.pdbx_strand_id
1 'polypeptide(L)'
;MAVEQGLDTKRIQELDRQYVLHSWSVQSQISRLAVAGGEGRYFWDHDGNRYLDFASQLVNVSIGHQHPKVVAAIQEQAEKLTTIGPPMAHEAKSR
;
A
#
# COMPACT_ATOMS: atom_id res chain seq x y z
N MET A 1 7.10 11.41 18.45
CA MET A 1 7.92 10.44 17.70
C MET A 1 8.71 11.19 16.64
N ALA A 2 10.01 11.07 16.67
CA ALA A 2 10.80 11.56 15.54
C ALA A 2 10.36 10.79 14.30
N VAL A 3 9.91 11.51 13.27
CA VAL A 3 9.72 10.90 11.96
C VAL A 3 11.11 10.51 11.48
N GLU A 4 11.42 9.21 11.48
CA GLU A 4 12.63 8.74 10.84
C GLU A 4 12.61 9.25 9.39
N GLN A 5 13.72 9.81 8.94
CA GLN A 5 13.87 10.12 7.53
C GLN A 5 13.59 8.86 6.75
N GLY A 6 12.72 8.94 5.74
CA GLY A 6 12.36 7.80 4.92
C GLY A 6 13.60 7.06 4.41
N LEU A 7 13.55 5.75 4.38
CA LEU A 7 14.63 4.92 3.87
C LEU A 7 14.84 5.20 2.39
N ASP A 8 16.09 5.12 1.93
CA ASP A 8 16.38 5.18 0.49
C ASP A 8 15.99 3.86 -0.22
N THR A 9 15.94 3.91 -1.52
CA THR A 9 15.60 2.77 -2.39
C THR A 9 16.41 1.53 -2.05
N LYS A 10 17.72 1.67 -1.94
CA LYS A 10 18.62 0.56 -1.69
C LYS A 10 18.34 -0.11 -0.35
N ARG A 11 18.15 0.67 0.71
CA ARG A 11 17.86 0.14 2.04
C ARG A 11 16.50 -0.55 2.10
N ILE A 12 15.49 0.01 1.44
CA ILE A 12 14.16 -0.61 1.33
C ILE A 12 14.28 -1.97 0.63
N GLN A 13 14.98 -2.04 -0.48
CA GLN A 13 15.16 -3.28 -1.24
C GLN A 13 15.92 -4.35 -0.47
N GLU A 14 16.93 -3.95 0.32
CA GLU A 14 17.68 -4.86 1.19
C GLU A 14 16.81 -5.46 2.29
N LEU A 15 16.05 -4.63 2.99
CA LEU A 15 15.13 -5.06 4.04
C LEU A 15 14.00 -5.94 3.48
N ASP A 16 13.45 -5.57 2.35
CA ASP A 16 12.43 -6.36 1.66
C ASP A 16 12.97 -7.76 1.31
N ARG A 17 14.15 -7.83 0.74
CA ARG A 17 14.78 -9.12 0.39
C ARG A 17 15.02 -9.99 1.61
N GLN A 18 15.37 -9.38 2.72
CA GLN A 18 15.72 -10.08 3.95
C GLN A 18 14.50 -10.56 4.74
N TYR A 19 13.43 -9.78 4.79
CA TYR A 19 12.34 -9.98 5.73
C TYR A 19 10.96 -10.20 5.10
N VAL A 20 10.77 -9.90 3.82
CA VAL A 20 9.45 -9.95 3.18
C VAL A 20 9.34 -11.10 2.21
N LEU A 21 8.33 -11.94 2.39
CA LEU A 21 7.94 -12.98 1.44
C LEU A 21 6.84 -12.43 0.52
N HIS A 22 7.12 -12.42 -0.78
CA HIS A 22 6.14 -12.03 -1.79
C HIS A 22 5.38 -13.25 -2.31
N SER A 23 4.06 -13.24 -2.19
CA SER A 23 3.21 -14.28 -2.74
C SER A 23 3.24 -14.30 -4.27
N TRP A 24 2.97 -15.46 -4.85
CA TRP A 24 2.92 -15.66 -6.31
C TRP A 24 4.18 -15.27 -7.06
N SER A 25 5.33 -15.40 -6.42
CA SER A 25 6.59 -14.91 -6.99
C SER A 25 7.73 -15.87 -6.70
N VAL A 26 8.67 -15.93 -7.63
CA VAL A 26 9.97 -16.57 -7.39
C VAL A 26 10.85 -15.56 -6.65
N GLN A 27 11.10 -15.80 -5.36
CA GLN A 27 11.72 -14.82 -4.46
C GLN A 27 13.07 -14.28 -4.94
N SER A 28 13.86 -15.10 -5.60
CA SER A 28 15.18 -14.71 -6.15
C SER A 28 15.11 -13.86 -7.42
N GLN A 29 13.94 -13.78 -8.05
CA GLN A 29 13.76 -13.10 -9.36
C GLN A 29 12.85 -11.87 -9.28
N ILE A 30 12.46 -11.46 -8.10
CA ILE A 30 11.58 -10.30 -7.92
C ILE A 30 12.34 -9.01 -8.19
N SER A 31 11.79 -8.16 -9.06
CA SER A 31 12.17 -6.75 -9.14
C SER A 31 11.49 -6.00 -8.02
N ARG A 32 12.24 -5.61 -7.00
CA ARG A 32 11.73 -4.94 -5.81
C ARG A 32 11.65 -3.44 -6.02
N LEU A 33 10.66 -3.00 -6.78
CA LEU A 33 10.42 -1.57 -6.97
C LEU A 33 10.03 -0.94 -5.62
N ALA A 34 10.83 0.01 -5.15
CA ALA A 34 10.59 0.69 -3.88
C ALA A 34 9.59 1.83 -4.07
N VAL A 35 8.31 1.54 -3.90
CA VAL A 35 7.22 2.50 -4.10
C VAL A 35 7.16 3.48 -2.95
N ALA A 36 7.12 4.78 -3.26
CA ALA A 36 7.07 5.88 -2.30
C ALA A 36 5.66 6.46 -2.11
N GLY A 37 4.83 6.43 -3.14
CA GLY A 37 3.48 6.99 -3.05
C GLY A 37 2.70 6.83 -4.35
N GLY A 38 1.46 7.35 -4.33
CA GLY A 38 0.59 7.31 -5.49
C GLY A 38 -0.53 8.34 -5.37
N GLU A 39 -1.08 8.73 -6.52
CA GLU A 39 -2.25 9.62 -6.61
C GLU A 39 -2.99 9.37 -7.94
N GLY A 40 -4.30 9.19 -7.86
CA GLY A 40 -5.11 8.91 -9.02
C GLY A 40 -4.65 7.64 -9.75
N ARG A 41 -4.31 7.76 -11.00
CA ARG A 41 -3.87 6.64 -11.85
C ARG A 41 -2.35 6.43 -11.86
N TYR A 42 -1.59 7.18 -11.07
CA TYR A 42 -0.13 7.11 -11.02
C TYR A 42 0.38 6.67 -9.66
N PHE A 43 1.54 6.04 -9.68
CA PHE A 43 2.37 5.85 -8.50
C PHE A 43 3.83 6.19 -8.83
N TRP A 44 4.66 6.33 -7.82
CA TRP A 44 6.07 6.68 -8.00
C TRP A 44 6.96 5.93 -7.03
N ASP A 45 8.20 5.75 -7.43
CA ASP A 45 9.22 5.15 -6.59
C ASP A 45 10.00 6.20 -5.78
N HIS A 46 10.90 5.72 -4.93
CA HIS A 46 11.75 6.58 -4.11
C HIS A 46 12.81 7.34 -4.93
N ASP A 47 13.07 6.95 -6.15
CA ASP A 47 14.00 7.63 -7.06
C ASP A 47 13.31 8.72 -7.89
N GLY A 48 12.00 8.90 -7.71
CA GLY A 48 11.21 9.93 -8.38
C GLY A 48 10.66 9.53 -9.75
N ASN A 49 10.81 8.27 -10.14
CA ASN A 49 10.19 7.78 -11.38
C ASN A 49 8.69 7.59 -11.19
N ARG A 50 7.94 8.05 -12.16
CA ARG A 50 6.47 8.02 -12.15
C ARG A 50 5.95 6.97 -13.11
N TYR A 51 4.99 6.18 -12.66
CA TYR A 51 4.42 5.07 -13.41
C TYR A 51 2.91 5.22 -13.54
N LEU A 52 2.39 4.93 -14.73
CA LEU A 52 0.95 4.78 -14.94
C LEU A 52 0.53 3.39 -14.45
N ASP A 53 -0.37 3.36 -13.47
CA ASP A 53 -0.90 2.11 -12.92
C ASP A 53 -1.97 1.51 -13.83
N PHE A 54 -1.55 0.84 -14.87
CA PHE A 54 -2.44 0.30 -15.88
C PHE A 54 -3.17 -0.97 -15.44
N ALA A 55 -2.57 -1.70 -14.49
CA ALA A 55 -3.12 -2.93 -13.94
C ALA A 55 -3.95 -2.75 -12.67
N SER A 56 -4.04 -1.52 -12.13
CA SER A 56 -4.67 -1.23 -10.82
C SER A 56 -4.13 -2.12 -9.71
N GLN A 57 -2.82 -2.28 -9.66
CA GLN A 57 -2.11 -3.22 -8.79
C GLN A 57 -2.59 -4.67 -9.07
N LEU A 58 -3.18 -5.35 -8.13
CA LEU A 58 -3.81 -6.65 -8.35
C LEU A 58 -5.31 -6.45 -8.61
N VAL A 59 -5.66 -5.61 -9.58
CA VAL A 59 -7.01 -5.20 -9.98
C VAL A 59 -7.89 -4.67 -8.82
N ASN A 60 -7.27 -4.11 -7.78
CA ASN A 60 -7.96 -3.69 -6.57
C ASN A 60 -7.95 -2.18 -6.30
N VAL A 61 -7.41 -1.38 -7.23
CA VAL A 61 -7.38 0.08 -7.13
C VAL A 61 -8.32 0.69 -8.17
N SER A 62 -9.61 0.38 -8.06
CA SER A 62 -10.62 0.69 -9.09
C SER A 62 -10.93 2.18 -9.23
N ILE A 63 -10.80 2.95 -8.15
CA ILE A 63 -11.09 4.40 -8.14
C ILE A 63 -9.84 5.27 -8.06
N GLY A 64 -8.68 4.66 -8.29
CA GLY A 64 -7.39 5.32 -8.20
C GLY A 64 -6.77 5.30 -6.82
N HIS A 65 -5.50 5.69 -6.78
CA HIS A 65 -4.73 5.79 -5.55
C HIS A 65 -5.15 7.00 -4.73
N GLN A 66 -5.22 6.83 -3.41
CA GLN A 66 -5.39 7.93 -2.46
C GLN A 66 -6.63 8.80 -2.71
N HIS A 67 -7.76 8.17 -3.06
CA HIS A 67 -9.02 8.92 -3.17
C HIS A 67 -9.35 9.57 -1.82
N PRO A 68 -9.53 10.89 -1.73
CA PRO A 68 -9.62 11.59 -0.45
C PRO A 68 -10.79 11.13 0.43
N LYS A 69 -11.92 10.77 -0.16
CA LYS A 69 -13.06 10.25 0.60
C LYS A 69 -12.79 8.87 1.20
N VAL A 70 -12.05 8.02 0.49
CA VAL A 70 -11.67 6.69 0.99
C VAL A 70 -10.63 6.82 2.10
N VAL A 71 -9.62 7.65 1.92
CA VAL A 71 -8.62 7.93 2.95
C VAL A 71 -9.28 8.45 4.23
N ALA A 72 -10.18 9.43 4.11
CA ALA A 72 -10.92 9.97 5.26
C ALA A 72 -11.78 8.90 5.96
N ALA A 73 -12.45 8.04 5.21
CA ALA A 73 -13.26 6.95 5.78
C ALA A 73 -12.40 5.93 6.53
N ILE A 74 -11.23 5.59 6.00
CA ILE A 74 -10.27 4.69 6.67
C ILE A 74 -9.76 5.32 7.96
N GLN A 75 -9.36 6.59 7.94
CA GLN A 75 -8.91 7.32 9.12
C GLN A 75 -9.96 7.35 10.21
N GLU A 76 -11.19 7.67 9.86
CA GLU A 76 -12.31 7.70 10.81
C GLU A 76 -12.58 6.31 11.39
N GLN A 77 -12.61 5.29 10.57
CA GLN A 77 -12.85 3.91 11.04
C GLN A 77 -11.68 3.38 11.87
N ALA A 78 -10.45 3.73 11.55
CA ALA A 78 -9.29 3.32 12.33
C ALA A 78 -9.31 3.84 13.78
N GLU A 79 -9.91 5.00 14.01
CA GLU A 79 -10.11 5.54 15.37
C GLU A 79 -11.17 4.79 16.16
N LYS A 80 -12.11 4.13 15.50
CA LYS A 80 -13.20 3.41 16.13
C LYS A 80 -12.88 1.93 16.38
N LEU A 81 -12.54 1.23 15.33
CA LEU A 81 -12.26 -0.21 15.36
C LEU A 81 -11.56 -0.63 14.07
N THR A 82 -10.39 -1.25 14.18
CA THR A 82 -9.58 -1.65 13.03
C THR A 82 -9.93 -3.04 12.51
N THR A 83 -10.36 -3.94 13.36
CA THR A 83 -10.66 -5.33 12.98
C THR A 83 -11.73 -5.94 13.87
N ILE A 84 -12.44 -6.92 13.32
CA ILE A 84 -13.45 -7.71 14.04
C ILE A 84 -13.51 -9.12 13.44
N GLY A 85 -13.86 -10.11 14.27
CA GLY A 85 -13.97 -11.49 13.83
C GLY A 85 -15.01 -11.70 12.71
N PRO A 86 -14.79 -12.66 11.79
CA PRO A 86 -15.65 -12.84 10.62
C PRO A 86 -17.14 -13.01 10.91
N PRO A 87 -17.57 -13.75 11.97
CA PRO A 87 -19.00 -13.95 12.20
C PRO A 87 -19.70 -12.76 12.87
N MET A 88 -18.96 -11.75 13.29
CA MET A 88 -19.53 -10.60 14.00
C MET A 88 -20.02 -9.54 13.03
N ALA A 89 -21.13 -8.89 13.37
CA ALA A 89 -21.67 -7.77 12.62
C ALA A 89 -21.05 -6.44 13.07
N HIS A 90 -20.87 -5.54 12.12
CA HIS A 90 -20.40 -4.19 12.36
C HIS A 90 -20.98 -3.24 11.33
N GLU A 91 -21.26 -2.00 11.71
CA GLU A 91 -21.86 -1.00 10.83
C GLU A 91 -21.12 -0.84 9.50
N ALA A 92 -19.80 -0.69 9.54
CA ALA A 92 -18.98 -0.53 8.34
C ALA A 92 -18.96 -1.75 7.41
N LYS A 93 -19.22 -2.96 7.94
CA LYS A 93 -19.36 -4.19 7.16
C LYS A 93 -20.74 -4.35 6.51
N SER A 94 -21.75 -3.72 7.09
CA SER A 94 -23.17 -3.99 6.78
C SER A 94 -23.79 -2.93 5.87
N ARG A 95 -23.10 -1.85 5.58
CA ARG A 95 -23.54 -0.77 4.68
C ARG A 95 -23.26 -1.08 3.18
#